data_9b9ac4de78986eecd36bff4ab2627a67
#
_entry.id   9b9ac4de78986eecd36bff4ab2627a67
#
_cell.length_a   1.000
_cell.length_b   1.000
_cell.length_c   1.000
_cell.angle_alpha   90.00
_cell.angle_beta   90.00
_cell.angle_gamma   90.00
#
_symmetry.space_group_name_H-M   'P 1'
#
loop_
_entity.id
_entity.type
_entity.pdbx_description
1 polymer ?
#
loop_
_entity_poly.entity_id
_entity_poly.type
_entity_poly.pdbx_seq_one_letter_code
_entity_poly.pdbx_strand_id
1 'polypeptide(L)'
;MHRFDALGGLELLVADFSDYRFDVHWHDTWSIGVVLRGANNNSAKGDADGIVSRGQVSLIAPGQMHAGTVLGEEGCHYFMFYPSHEMLLDVAENMEMPLPSAVKGKHIDHTPFANRLCEAATVLTAAQSSRFDREVAWSHCVADLLAVCSPRRAPLADAGIAPGLRRAKEYLHDNPAREVRLERLAQAAGLSRFHLCRQFSATFGLSPSRYQRQLKLQQAKALLSRGGDIAEIAVVCGFADQSHLGRAFKSSYGVTPRGYRDRCI
;
A
#
# COMPACT_ATOMS: atom_id res chain seq x y z
N MET A 1 14.26 1.50 9.91
CA MET A 1 13.53 0.22 9.94
C MET A 1 12.22 0.42 10.69
N HIS A 2 11.10 0.09 10.09
CA HIS A 2 9.76 0.11 10.69
C HIS A 2 9.22 -1.33 10.69
N ARG A 3 8.46 -1.68 11.74
CA ARG A 3 7.82 -2.99 11.86
C ARG A 3 6.32 -2.82 12.08
N PHE A 4 5.53 -3.59 11.39
CA PHE A 4 4.07 -3.50 11.36
C PHE A 4 3.46 -4.84 11.82
N ASP A 5 3.28 -5.01 13.14
CA ASP A 5 2.74 -6.26 13.70
C ASP A 5 1.31 -6.53 13.24
N ALA A 6 0.51 -5.47 13.04
CA ALA A 6 -0.84 -5.56 12.47
C ALA A 6 -0.88 -6.09 11.02
N LEU A 7 0.26 -6.10 10.33
CA LEU A 7 0.44 -6.65 8.99
C LEU A 7 1.28 -7.94 9.01
N GLY A 8 1.13 -8.76 10.06
CA GLY A 8 1.84 -10.02 10.17
C GLY A 8 3.35 -9.88 10.39
N GLY A 9 3.80 -8.76 10.99
CA GLY A 9 5.21 -8.48 11.24
C GLY A 9 5.99 -8.00 10.02
N LEU A 10 5.32 -7.47 9.00
CA LEU A 10 5.97 -6.83 7.84
C LEU A 10 7.01 -5.81 8.32
N GLU A 11 8.20 -5.87 7.78
CA GLU A 11 9.25 -4.88 8.02
C GLU A 11 9.49 -4.04 6.77
N LEU A 12 9.78 -2.75 6.97
CA LEU A 12 10.13 -1.78 5.92
C LEU A 12 11.41 -1.04 6.31
N LEU A 13 12.43 -1.16 5.49
CA LEU A 13 13.63 -0.34 5.56
C LEU A 13 13.47 0.86 4.61
N VAL A 14 13.60 2.05 5.17
CA VAL A 14 13.83 3.30 4.42
C VAL A 14 15.33 3.56 4.49
N ALA A 15 16.01 3.47 3.38
CA ALA A 15 17.46 3.54 3.28
C ALA A 15 17.91 4.71 2.43
N ASP A 16 18.88 5.45 2.92
CA ASP A 16 19.60 6.49 2.18
C ASP A 16 21.09 6.38 2.52
N PHE A 17 21.84 5.76 1.63
CA PHE A 17 23.26 5.50 1.82
C PHE A 17 24.08 6.23 0.75
N SER A 18 25.11 6.96 1.17
CA SER A 18 26.07 7.62 0.26
C SER A 18 27.14 6.65 -0.24
N ASP A 19 27.66 5.82 0.66
CA ASP A 19 28.66 4.79 0.36
C ASP A 19 28.48 3.67 1.39
N TYR A 20 27.90 2.57 0.97
CA TYR A 20 27.68 1.42 1.83
C TYR A 20 27.75 0.12 1.07
N ARG A 21 28.31 -0.91 1.72
CA ARG A 21 28.39 -2.26 1.20
C ARG A 21 27.92 -3.24 2.26
N PHE A 22 26.86 -3.96 1.95
CA PHE A 22 26.44 -5.13 2.72
C PHE A 22 27.28 -6.33 2.28
N ASP A 23 27.79 -7.08 3.24
CA ASP A 23 28.43 -8.36 2.98
C ASP A 23 27.43 -9.34 2.35
N VAL A 24 27.95 -10.40 1.72
CA VAL A 24 27.11 -11.46 1.17
C VAL A 24 26.36 -12.15 2.30
N HIS A 25 25.02 -12.17 2.19
CA HIS A 25 24.11 -12.72 3.21
C HIS A 25 22.83 -13.24 2.56
N TRP A 26 21.90 -13.70 3.38
CA TRP A 26 20.57 -14.12 2.99
C TRP A 26 19.56 -13.79 4.10
N HIS A 27 18.27 -13.78 3.77
CA HIS A 27 17.16 -13.58 4.70
C HIS A 27 16.17 -14.74 4.62
N ASP A 28 15.44 -15.00 5.70
CA ASP A 28 14.33 -15.94 5.75
C ASP A 28 13.04 -15.34 5.15
N THR A 29 13.04 -14.03 4.92
CA THR A 29 11.96 -13.28 4.29
C THR A 29 12.23 -13.03 2.82
N TRP A 30 11.20 -12.67 2.07
CA TRP A 30 11.37 -12.00 0.80
C TRP A 30 11.98 -10.61 1.02
N SER A 31 12.72 -10.11 0.04
CA SER A 31 13.17 -8.73 0.00
C SER A 31 12.66 -8.11 -1.30
N ILE A 32 11.76 -7.12 -1.17
CA ILE A 32 11.11 -6.44 -2.29
C ILE A 32 11.50 -4.98 -2.22
N GLY A 33 12.44 -4.56 -3.06
CA GLY A 33 13.03 -3.23 -3.02
C GLY A 33 12.67 -2.37 -4.21
N VAL A 34 12.49 -1.06 -4.01
CA VAL A 34 12.35 -0.07 -5.09
C VAL A 34 13.37 1.04 -4.89
N VAL A 35 14.16 1.32 -5.93
CA VAL A 35 15.19 2.36 -5.91
C VAL A 35 14.58 3.70 -6.34
N LEU A 36 14.76 4.73 -5.51
CA LEU A 36 14.25 6.08 -5.73
C LEU A 36 15.32 7.03 -6.31
N ARG A 37 16.58 6.82 -5.92
CA ARG A 37 17.74 7.58 -6.41
C ARG A 37 18.96 6.69 -6.45
N GLY A 38 19.84 6.90 -7.44
CA GLY A 38 21.08 6.16 -7.61
C GLY A 38 20.86 4.73 -8.09
N ALA A 39 21.80 3.86 -7.73
CA ALA A 39 21.77 2.44 -8.06
C ALA A 39 22.41 1.60 -6.96
N ASN A 40 21.99 0.33 -6.87
CA ASN A 40 22.57 -0.66 -5.97
C ASN A 40 22.83 -1.95 -6.74
N ASN A 41 23.89 -2.67 -6.40
CA ASN A 41 24.16 -4.01 -6.92
C ASN A 41 23.86 -5.05 -5.85
N ASN A 42 22.84 -5.86 -6.08
CA ASN A 42 22.40 -6.92 -5.16
C ASN A 42 23.05 -8.30 -5.46
N SER A 43 23.92 -8.40 -6.45
CA SER A 43 24.56 -9.68 -6.78
C SER A 43 25.58 -10.11 -5.72
N ALA A 44 25.48 -11.34 -5.22
CA ALA A 44 26.47 -11.95 -4.36
C ALA A 44 27.87 -12.08 -5.03
N LYS A 45 27.90 -12.09 -6.37
CA LYS A 45 29.14 -12.18 -7.17
C LYS A 45 29.62 -10.82 -7.66
N GLY A 46 28.80 -9.77 -7.47
CA GLY A 46 29.11 -8.41 -7.95
C GLY A 46 28.99 -8.24 -9.47
N ASP A 47 28.32 -9.19 -10.18
CA ASP A 47 28.08 -9.08 -11.62
C ASP A 47 26.99 -8.03 -11.94
N ALA A 48 26.90 -7.65 -13.20
CA ALA A 48 25.97 -6.61 -13.66
C ALA A 48 24.50 -7.02 -13.58
N ASP A 49 24.21 -8.30 -13.52
CA ASP A 49 22.83 -8.83 -13.44
C ASP A 49 22.13 -8.46 -12.11
N GLY A 50 22.90 -8.10 -11.08
CA GLY A 50 22.39 -7.65 -9.79
C GLY A 50 22.14 -6.15 -9.69
N ILE A 51 22.46 -5.36 -10.72
CA ILE A 51 22.30 -3.90 -10.67
C ILE A 51 20.82 -3.55 -10.76
N VAL A 52 20.38 -2.73 -9.79
CA VAL A 52 19.03 -2.18 -9.71
C VAL A 52 19.15 -0.66 -9.64
N SER A 53 18.57 0.02 -10.60
CA SER A 53 18.64 1.47 -10.75
C SER A 53 17.31 2.13 -10.39
N ARG A 54 17.31 3.46 -10.39
CA ARG A 54 16.11 4.26 -10.11
C ARG A 54 14.89 3.78 -10.90
N GLY A 55 13.77 3.58 -10.19
CA GLY A 55 12.49 3.15 -10.75
C GLY A 55 12.37 1.65 -10.99
N GLN A 56 13.44 0.90 -10.77
CA GLN A 56 13.43 -0.56 -10.86
C GLN A 56 13.14 -1.19 -9.51
N VAL A 57 12.59 -2.41 -9.53
CA VAL A 57 12.26 -3.19 -8.35
C VAL A 57 13.15 -4.41 -8.28
N SER A 58 13.80 -4.62 -7.15
CA SER A 58 14.50 -5.86 -6.83
C SER A 58 13.56 -6.84 -6.15
N LEU A 59 13.69 -8.12 -6.47
CA LEU A 59 12.97 -9.21 -5.82
C LEU A 59 13.97 -10.29 -5.45
N ILE A 60 14.13 -10.55 -4.16
CA ILE A 60 15.06 -11.57 -3.62
C ILE A 60 14.22 -12.56 -2.82
N ALA A 61 14.33 -13.83 -3.16
CA ALA A 61 13.60 -14.90 -2.49
C ALA A 61 14.25 -15.28 -1.14
N PRO A 62 13.48 -15.85 -0.20
CA PRO A 62 14.04 -16.44 1.03
C PRO A 62 15.17 -17.40 0.74
N GLY A 63 16.26 -17.33 1.51
CA GLY A 63 17.44 -18.16 1.35
C GLY A 63 18.33 -17.82 0.16
N GLN A 64 17.98 -16.86 -0.68
CA GLN A 64 18.80 -16.44 -1.82
C GLN A 64 20.00 -15.60 -1.35
N MET A 65 21.21 -16.10 -1.63
CA MET A 65 22.45 -15.36 -1.35
C MET A 65 22.52 -14.09 -2.19
N HIS A 66 22.74 -12.95 -1.54
CA HIS A 66 22.86 -11.64 -2.17
C HIS A 66 23.81 -10.74 -1.39
N ALA A 67 24.16 -9.61 -1.97
CA ALA A 67 24.91 -8.54 -1.34
C ALA A 67 24.14 -7.22 -1.53
N GLY A 68 24.70 -6.11 -1.11
CA GLY A 68 24.17 -4.79 -1.42
C GLY A 68 25.35 -3.83 -1.52
N THR A 69 25.64 -3.32 -2.70
CA THR A 69 26.71 -2.35 -2.90
C THR A 69 26.14 -1.13 -3.59
N VAL A 70 26.23 0.02 -2.94
CA VAL A 70 25.87 1.30 -3.53
C VAL A 70 26.81 1.60 -4.69
N LEU A 71 26.26 2.04 -5.82
CA LEU A 71 27.02 2.37 -7.03
C LEU A 71 26.96 3.88 -7.29
N GLY A 72 28.12 4.43 -7.69
CA GLY A 72 28.26 5.86 -8.04
C GLY A 72 28.33 6.78 -6.81
N GLU A 73 28.63 8.06 -7.07
CA GLU A 73 28.86 9.09 -6.04
C GLU A 73 27.54 9.68 -5.49
N GLU A 74 26.43 9.49 -6.19
CA GLU A 74 25.11 10.03 -5.80
C GLU A 74 24.48 9.29 -4.62
N GLY A 75 25.07 8.15 -4.21
CA GLY A 75 24.49 7.27 -3.21
C GLY A 75 23.28 6.49 -3.75
N CYS A 76 22.56 5.83 -2.86
CA CYS A 76 21.35 5.09 -3.21
C CYS A 76 20.27 5.31 -2.15
N HIS A 77 19.10 5.79 -2.60
CA HIS A 77 17.90 5.89 -1.78
C HIS A 77 16.89 4.86 -2.24
N TYR A 78 16.42 3.99 -1.32
CA TYR A 78 15.47 2.94 -1.66
C TYR A 78 14.57 2.56 -0.49
N PHE A 79 13.44 1.98 -0.81
CA PHE A 79 12.59 1.26 0.14
C PHE A 79 12.81 -0.23 -0.03
N MET A 80 12.85 -0.98 1.08
CA MET A 80 12.94 -2.44 1.07
C MET A 80 11.93 -3.03 2.04
N PHE A 81 11.00 -3.82 1.52
CA PHE A 81 9.96 -4.52 2.26
C PHE A 81 10.42 -5.96 2.51
N TYR A 82 10.17 -6.47 3.70
CA TYR A 82 10.53 -7.82 4.13
C TYR A 82 9.29 -8.61 4.57
N PRO A 83 8.42 -9.04 3.66
CA PRO A 83 7.32 -9.94 3.99
C PRO A 83 7.83 -11.36 4.25
N SER A 84 7.19 -12.08 5.19
CA SER A 84 7.48 -13.49 5.39
C SER A 84 7.03 -14.32 4.19
N HIS A 85 7.63 -15.52 4.04
CA HIS A 85 7.21 -16.45 2.97
C HIS A 85 5.75 -16.87 3.13
N GLU A 86 5.33 -17.16 4.37
CA GLU A 86 3.94 -17.52 4.70
C GLU A 86 2.94 -16.43 4.31
N MET A 87 3.30 -15.16 4.58
CA MET A 87 2.45 -14.02 4.21
C MET A 87 2.20 -13.95 2.70
N LEU A 88 3.23 -14.15 1.87
CA LEU A 88 3.06 -14.15 0.42
C LEU A 88 2.37 -15.42 -0.09
N LEU A 89 2.60 -16.55 0.56
CA LEU A 89 1.95 -17.82 0.23
C LEU A 89 0.44 -17.76 0.48
N ASP A 90 0.02 -17.29 1.66
CA ASP A 90 -1.41 -17.08 2.00
C ASP A 90 -2.11 -16.21 0.96
N VAL A 91 -1.44 -15.15 0.51
CA VAL A 91 -1.99 -14.29 -0.54
C VAL A 91 -2.08 -15.01 -1.89
N ALA A 92 -1.01 -15.68 -2.29
CA ALA A 92 -0.94 -16.38 -3.57
C ALA A 92 -2.02 -17.47 -3.66
N GLU A 93 -2.20 -18.24 -2.58
CA GLU A 93 -3.27 -19.26 -2.46
C GLU A 93 -4.66 -18.62 -2.56
N ASN A 94 -4.91 -17.54 -1.80
CA ASN A 94 -6.19 -16.82 -1.84
C ASN A 94 -6.51 -16.17 -3.20
N MET A 95 -5.48 -15.90 -4.01
CA MET A 95 -5.64 -15.35 -5.36
C MET A 95 -5.58 -16.42 -6.47
N GLU A 96 -5.37 -17.69 -6.11
CA GLU A 96 -5.12 -18.78 -7.05
C GLU A 96 -3.97 -18.45 -8.03
N MET A 97 -2.92 -17.82 -7.51
CA MET A 97 -1.76 -17.39 -8.29
C MET A 97 -0.49 -18.07 -7.75
N PRO A 98 0.46 -18.41 -8.62
CA PRO A 98 1.74 -18.93 -8.16
C PRO A 98 2.53 -17.85 -7.43
N LEU A 99 3.31 -18.25 -6.41
CA LEU A 99 4.34 -17.38 -5.87
C LEU A 99 5.33 -16.99 -6.98
N PRO A 100 5.94 -15.80 -6.89
CA PRO A 100 7.02 -15.44 -7.78
C PRO A 100 8.09 -16.53 -7.77
N SER A 101 8.36 -17.16 -8.90
CA SER A 101 9.54 -17.98 -9.02
C SER A 101 10.76 -17.07 -8.79
N ALA A 102 11.74 -17.53 -8.02
CA ALA A 102 12.96 -16.76 -7.75
C ALA A 102 13.45 -16.12 -9.06
N VAL A 103 13.36 -14.80 -9.12
CA VAL A 103 13.85 -14.06 -10.29
C VAL A 103 15.37 -14.12 -10.20
N LYS A 104 15.99 -15.03 -10.95
CA LYS A 104 17.44 -15.18 -10.95
C LYS A 104 18.07 -13.84 -11.36
N GLY A 105 18.54 -13.07 -10.37
CA GLY A 105 19.40 -11.90 -10.57
C GLY A 105 18.81 -10.73 -11.37
N LYS A 106 17.52 -10.75 -11.73
CA LYS A 106 16.91 -9.72 -12.57
C LYS A 106 16.02 -8.80 -11.75
N HIS A 107 16.15 -7.50 -12.01
CA HIS A 107 15.21 -6.50 -11.55
C HIS A 107 13.89 -6.57 -12.35
N ILE A 108 12.84 -6.02 -11.78
CA ILE A 108 11.53 -5.89 -12.43
C ILE A 108 11.43 -4.46 -12.98
N ASP A 109 11.34 -4.33 -14.30
CA ASP A 109 11.06 -3.07 -14.98
C ASP A 109 9.55 -2.92 -15.13
N HIS A 110 8.89 -2.37 -14.10
CA HIS A 110 7.44 -2.16 -14.12
C HIS A 110 7.10 -0.90 -13.32
N THR A 111 7.11 0.25 -13.99
CA THR A 111 6.87 1.57 -13.37
C THR A 111 5.60 1.64 -12.51
N PRO A 112 4.43 1.10 -12.93
CA PRO A 112 3.25 1.12 -12.08
C PRO A 112 3.45 0.38 -10.76
N PHE A 113 4.16 -0.76 -10.76
CA PHE A 113 4.44 -1.50 -9.54
C PHE A 113 5.47 -0.77 -8.65
N ALA A 114 6.52 -0.20 -9.24
CA ALA A 114 7.48 0.63 -8.51
C ALA A 114 6.78 1.81 -7.79
N ASN A 115 5.89 2.52 -8.50
CA ASN A 115 5.09 3.60 -7.91
C ASN A 115 4.18 3.10 -6.77
N ARG A 116 3.59 1.92 -6.92
CA ARG A 116 2.76 1.31 -5.88
C ARG A 116 3.56 1.03 -4.61
N LEU A 117 4.79 0.53 -4.73
CA LEU A 117 5.68 0.32 -3.59
C LEU A 117 6.02 1.64 -2.89
N CYS A 118 6.28 2.70 -3.65
CA CYS A 118 6.54 4.04 -3.10
C CYS A 118 5.31 4.60 -2.35
N GLU A 119 4.12 4.46 -2.94
CA GLU A 119 2.85 4.84 -2.29
C GLU A 119 2.64 4.07 -0.98
N ALA A 120 2.87 2.75 -1.00
CA ALA A 120 2.73 1.92 0.18
C ALA A 120 3.72 2.32 1.28
N ALA A 121 5.00 2.54 0.95
CA ALA A 121 5.99 3.01 1.92
C ALA A 121 5.55 4.33 2.57
N THR A 122 5.02 5.25 1.77
CA THR A 122 4.49 6.53 2.27
C THR A 122 3.31 6.33 3.21
N VAL A 123 2.33 5.48 2.83
CA VAL A 123 1.16 5.19 3.68
C VAL A 123 1.56 4.46 4.96
N LEU A 124 2.45 3.48 4.87
CA LEU A 124 2.91 2.70 6.02
C LEU A 124 3.63 3.56 7.05
N THR A 125 4.43 4.53 6.61
CA THR A 125 5.24 5.39 7.49
C THR A 125 4.54 6.66 7.95
N ALA A 126 3.42 7.03 7.33
CA ALA A 126 2.67 8.23 7.70
C ALA A 126 1.97 8.05 9.06
N ALA A 127 2.21 8.99 9.98
CA ALA A 127 1.62 8.97 11.33
C ALA A 127 0.07 9.00 11.33
N GLN A 128 -0.53 9.65 10.32
CA GLN A 128 -1.98 9.79 10.19
C GLN A 128 -2.67 8.60 9.50
N SER A 129 -1.93 7.63 8.99
CA SER A 129 -2.52 6.46 8.33
C SER A 129 -3.16 5.53 9.34
N SER A 130 -4.41 5.19 9.12
CA SER A 130 -5.12 4.19 9.92
C SER A 130 -4.55 2.78 9.64
N ARG A 131 -4.86 1.83 10.50
CA ARG A 131 -4.57 0.41 10.26
C ARG A 131 -5.16 -0.06 8.93
N PHE A 132 -6.41 0.34 8.64
CA PHE A 132 -7.09 -0.01 7.39
C PHE A 132 -6.37 0.54 6.15
N ASP A 133 -5.88 1.80 6.18
CA ASP A 133 -5.08 2.35 5.09
C ASP A 133 -3.83 1.51 4.80
N ARG A 134 -3.13 1.11 5.86
CA ARG A 134 -1.92 0.30 5.76
C ARG A 134 -2.20 -1.10 5.22
N GLU A 135 -3.25 -1.76 5.73
CA GLU A 135 -3.69 -3.08 5.23
C GLU A 135 -4.04 -3.03 3.74
N VAL A 136 -4.77 -2.02 3.31
CA VAL A 136 -5.15 -1.84 1.90
C VAL A 136 -3.93 -1.54 1.02
N ALA A 137 -3.05 -0.63 1.45
CA ALA A 137 -1.85 -0.29 0.69
C ALA A 137 -0.95 -1.50 0.47
N TRP A 138 -0.72 -2.29 1.53
CA TRP A 138 0.07 -3.51 1.44
C TRP A 138 -0.60 -4.58 0.58
N SER A 139 -1.90 -4.78 0.73
CA SER A 139 -2.66 -5.76 -0.08
C SER A 139 -2.56 -5.46 -1.58
N HIS A 140 -2.61 -4.18 -1.97
CA HIS A 140 -2.39 -3.78 -3.36
C HIS A 140 -0.99 -4.11 -3.86
N CYS A 141 0.04 -3.85 -3.03
CA CYS A 141 1.42 -4.18 -3.40
C CYS A 141 1.59 -5.67 -3.67
N VAL A 142 1.06 -6.53 -2.80
CA VAL A 142 1.18 -7.98 -2.98
C VAL A 142 0.40 -8.44 -4.20
N ALA A 143 -0.81 -7.94 -4.42
CA ALA A 143 -1.60 -8.27 -5.60
C ALA A 143 -0.88 -7.88 -6.90
N ASP A 144 -0.28 -6.68 -6.93
CA ASP A 144 0.48 -6.22 -8.10
C ASP A 144 1.78 -7.04 -8.30
N LEU A 145 2.49 -7.39 -7.21
CA LEU A 145 3.66 -8.29 -7.28
C LEU A 145 3.30 -9.61 -7.95
N LEU A 146 2.24 -10.28 -7.46
CA LEU A 146 1.80 -11.55 -8.03
C LEU A 146 1.39 -11.41 -9.50
N ALA A 147 0.69 -10.33 -9.85
CA ALA A 147 0.25 -10.06 -11.22
C ALA A 147 1.42 -9.80 -12.18
N VAL A 148 2.46 -9.08 -11.73
CA VAL A 148 3.66 -8.77 -12.52
C VAL A 148 4.53 -10.01 -12.71
N CYS A 149 4.61 -10.88 -11.70
CA CYS A 149 5.43 -12.08 -11.73
C CYS A 149 4.73 -13.30 -12.35
N SER A 150 3.41 -13.21 -12.62
CA SER A 150 2.65 -14.31 -13.21
C SER A 150 2.46 -14.13 -14.71
N PRO A 151 2.46 -15.22 -15.51
CA PRO A 151 2.10 -15.13 -16.92
C PRO A 151 0.68 -14.58 -17.08
N ARG A 152 0.53 -13.59 -17.95
CA ARG A 152 -0.71 -12.84 -18.20
C ARG A 152 -1.93 -13.75 -18.38
N ARG A 153 -2.90 -13.66 -17.47
CA ARG A 153 -4.28 -14.02 -17.77
C ARG A 153 -4.97 -12.82 -18.42
N ALA A 154 -5.66 -13.07 -19.54
CA ALA A 154 -6.39 -12.01 -20.27
C ALA A 154 -7.44 -11.31 -19.38
N PRO A 155 -7.75 -10.01 -19.62
CA PRO A 155 -8.76 -9.29 -18.86
C PRO A 155 -10.12 -9.95 -19.04
N LEU A 156 -10.83 -10.17 -17.94
CA LEU A 156 -12.25 -10.55 -17.96
C LEU A 156 -13.05 -9.36 -18.50
N ALA A 157 -13.84 -9.63 -19.55
CA ALA A 157 -14.72 -8.67 -20.17
C ALA A 157 -15.82 -8.18 -19.20
N ASP A 158 -16.29 -6.99 -19.49
CA ASP A 158 -17.32 -6.18 -18.87
C ASP A 158 -18.55 -6.98 -18.38
N ALA A 159 -18.61 -7.25 -17.09
CA ALA A 159 -19.84 -7.64 -16.42
C ALA A 159 -20.06 -6.60 -15.31
N GLY A 160 -21.27 -6.08 -15.20
CA GLY A 160 -21.65 -5.05 -14.22
C GLY A 160 -21.10 -5.27 -12.81
N ILE A 161 -21.20 -4.29 -11.92
CA ILE A 161 -20.59 -4.33 -10.57
C ILE A 161 -20.88 -5.67 -9.89
N ALA A 162 -19.83 -6.45 -9.68
CA ALA A 162 -19.92 -7.78 -9.08
C ALA A 162 -20.68 -7.72 -7.72
N PRO A 163 -21.57 -8.66 -7.41
CA PRO A 163 -22.39 -8.63 -6.19
C PRO A 163 -21.57 -8.46 -4.91
N GLY A 164 -20.39 -9.05 -4.85
CA GLY A 164 -19.44 -8.90 -3.72
C GLY A 164 -18.97 -7.45 -3.54
N LEU A 165 -18.64 -6.76 -4.61
CA LEU A 165 -18.22 -5.36 -4.55
C LEU A 165 -19.36 -4.43 -4.16
N ARG A 166 -20.58 -4.76 -4.57
CA ARG A 166 -21.77 -4.03 -4.14
C ARG A 166 -21.96 -4.16 -2.62
N ARG A 167 -21.91 -5.39 -2.08
CA ARG A 167 -21.97 -5.61 -0.62
C ARG A 167 -20.86 -4.89 0.14
N ALA A 168 -19.62 -4.88 -0.39
CA ALA A 168 -18.52 -4.12 0.24
C ALA A 168 -18.81 -2.62 0.26
N LYS A 169 -19.32 -2.06 -0.82
CA LYS A 169 -19.71 -0.66 -0.89
C LYS A 169 -20.83 -0.33 0.11
N GLU A 170 -21.87 -1.14 0.16
CA GLU A 170 -22.98 -1.01 1.10
C GLU A 170 -22.49 -1.07 2.55
N TYR A 171 -21.61 -2.04 2.87
CA TYR A 171 -20.99 -2.14 4.20
C TYR A 171 -20.27 -0.85 4.62
N LEU A 172 -19.53 -0.21 3.70
CA LEU A 172 -18.84 1.05 3.97
C LEU A 172 -19.84 2.21 4.17
N HIS A 173 -20.93 2.23 3.41
CA HIS A 173 -21.99 3.23 3.56
C HIS A 173 -22.74 3.09 4.89
N ASP A 174 -22.96 1.87 5.37
CA ASP A 174 -23.63 1.60 6.66
C ASP A 174 -22.72 1.88 7.85
N ASN A 175 -21.39 1.90 7.63
CA ASN A 175 -20.40 2.08 8.69
C ASN A 175 -19.38 3.19 8.37
N PRO A 176 -19.80 4.40 7.96
CA PRO A 176 -18.88 5.42 7.47
C PRO A 176 -17.88 5.87 8.53
N ALA A 177 -18.33 6.09 9.77
CA ALA A 177 -17.51 6.61 10.87
C ALA A 177 -16.76 5.52 11.66
N ARG A 178 -17.14 4.25 11.50
CA ARG A 178 -16.54 3.15 12.28
C ARG A 178 -15.14 2.77 11.75
N GLU A 179 -14.32 2.25 12.63
CA GLU A 179 -13.09 1.57 12.21
C GLU A 179 -13.46 0.28 11.46
N VAL A 180 -13.14 0.22 10.19
CA VAL A 180 -13.34 -0.96 9.35
C VAL A 180 -12.03 -1.73 9.25
N ARG A 181 -12.09 -3.03 9.54
CA ARG A 181 -11.00 -3.97 9.28
C ARG A 181 -11.19 -4.60 7.91
N LEU A 182 -10.10 -4.71 7.16
CA LEU A 182 -10.14 -5.24 5.79
C LEU A 182 -10.73 -6.66 5.74
N GLU A 183 -10.45 -7.49 6.75
CA GLU A 183 -11.02 -8.84 6.88
C GLU A 183 -12.56 -8.82 6.95
N ARG A 184 -13.13 -7.90 7.72
CA ARG A 184 -14.60 -7.78 7.84
C ARG A 184 -15.23 -7.33 6.54
N LEU A 185 -14.57 -6.39 5.86
CA LEU A 185 -15.03 -5.92 4.56
C LEU A 185 -14.96 -7.02 3.49
N ALA A 186 -13.87 -7.79 3.48
CA ALA A 186 -13.67 -8.92 2.59
C ALA A 186 -14.71 -10.03 2.85
N GLN A 187 -14.97 -10.34 4.12
CA GLN A 187 -16.01 -11.28 4.53
C GLN A 187 -17.40 -10.84 4.05
N ALA A 188 -17.77 -9.57 4.24
CA ALA A 188 -19.03 -9.02 3.75
C ALA A 188 -19.15 -9.12 2.21
N ALA A 189 -18.04 -8.95 1.51
CA ALA A 189 -17.97 -9.08 0.06
C ALA A 189 -18.03 -10.55 -0.41
N GLY A 190 -17.68 -11.52 0.44
CA GLY A 190 -17.45 -12.92 0.03
C GLY A 190 -16.22 -13.05 -0.86
N LEU A 191 -15.18 -12.24 -0.61
CA LEU A 191 -13.94 -12.19 -1.37
C LEU A 191 -12.74 -12.30 -0.44
N SER A 192 -11.59 -12.73 -0.98
CA SER A 192 -10.33 -12.55 -0.25
C SER A 192 -9.97 -11.06 -0.15
N ARG A 193 -9.17 -10.67 0.85
CA ARG A 193 -8.71 -9.28 1.06
C ARG A 193 -8.09 -8.68 -0.21
N PHE A 194 -7.31 -9.46 -0.91
CA PHE A 194 -6.56 -9.04 -2.10
C PHE A 194 -7.47 -8.87 -3.32
N HIS A 195 -8.36 -9.83 -3.57
CA HIS A 195 -9.37 -9.72 -4.61
C HIS A 195 -10.28 -8.51 -4.39
N LEU A 196 -10.72 -8.31 -3.13
CA LEU A 196 -11.51 -7.14 -2.78
C LEU A 196 -10.75 -5.84 -3.11
N CYS A 197 -9.54 -5.64 -2.58
CA CYS A 197 -8.79 -4.40 -2.79
C CYS A 197 -8.57 -4.11 -4.27
N ARG A 198 -8.12 -5.10 -5.03
CA ARG A 198 -7.86 -4.97 -6.46
C ARG A 198 -9.12 -4.64 -7.25
N GLN A 199 -10.18 -5.44 -7.08
CA GLN A 199 -11.42 -5.28 -7.83
C GLN A 199 -12.17 -4.01 -7.42
N PHE A 200 -12.19 -3.67 -6.13
CA PHE A 200 -12.82 -2.47 -5.63
C PHE A 200 -12.20 -1.21 -6.22
N SER A 201 -10.86 -1.14 -6.23
CA SER A 201 -10.13 -0.01 -6.83
C SER A 201 -10.33 0.08 -8.34
N ALA A 202 -10.32 -1.05 -9.04
CA ALA A 202 -10.59 -1.08 -10.47
C ALA A 202 -12.02 -0.63 -10.83
N THR A 203 -13.00 -0.98 -9.98
CA THR A 203 -14.43 -0.67 -10.22
C THR A 203 -14.81 0.74 -9.78
N PHE A 204 -14.32 1.20 -8.63
CA PHE A 204 -14.75 2.48 -8.02
C PHE A 204 -13.70 3.60 -8.15
N GLY A 205 -12.54 3.32 -8.73
CA GLY A 205 -11.46 4.31 -8.91
C GLY A 205 -10.71 4.69 -7.64
N LEU A 206 -11.13 4.18 -6.48
CA LEU A 206 -10.54 4.45 -5.16
C LEU A 206 -10.35 3.15 -4.40
N SER A 207 -9.28 3.09 -3.59
CA SER A 207 -9.13 1.99 -2.64
C SER A 207 -10.26 2.01 -1.60
N PRO A 208 -10.62 0.86 -0.98
CA PRO A 208 -11.66 0.81 0.04
C PRO A 208 -11.47 1.84 1.17
N SER A 209 -10.23 2.04 1.65
CA SER A 209 -9.92 3.01 2.70
C SER A 209 -10.11 4.46 2.25
N ARG A 210 -9.66 4.81 1.03
CA ARG A 210 -9.89 6.13 0.44
C ARG A 210 -11.38 6.39 0.20
N TYR A 211 -12.12 5.36 -0.21
CA TYR A 211 -13.56 5.44 -0.38
C TYR A 211 -14.26 5.73 0.96
N GLN A 212 -13.92 4.99 2.01
CA GLN A 212 -14.45 5.26 3.36
C GLN A 212 -14.11 6.67 3.85
N ARG A 213 -12.88 7.12 3.63
CA ARG A 213 -12.47 8.49 4.00
C ARG A 213 -13.33 9.55 3.31
N GLN A 214 -13.71 9.35 2.05
CA GLN A 214 -14.63 10.25 1.35
C GLN A 214 -16.01 10.27 1.99
N LEU A 215 -16.55 9.12 2.42
CA LEU A 215 -17.81 9.06 3.15
C LEU A 215 -17.74 9.84 4.47
N LYS A 216 -16.66 9.67 5.25
CA LYS A 216 -16.41 10.44 6.48
C LYS A 216 -16.37 11.95 6.20
N LEU A 217 -15.69 12.36 5.14
CA LEU A 217 -15.58 13.77 4.75
C LEU A 217 -16.91 14.35 4.26
N GLN A 218 -17.72 13.59 3.55
CA GLN A 218 -19.07 14.00 3.15
C GLN A 218 -19.96 14.23 4.38
N GLN A 219 -19.91 13.31 5.34
CA GLN A 219 -20.65 13.47 6.61
C GLN A 219 -20.17 14.69 7.39
N ALA A 220 -18.85 14.88 7.52
CA ALA A 220 -18.27 16.04 8.18
C ALA A 220 -18.69 17.36 7.49
N LYS A 221 -18.69 17.39 6.16
CA LYS A 221 -19.14 18.55 5.38
C LYS A 221 -20.59 18.91 5.66
N ALA A 222 -21.49 17.91 5.73
CA ALA A 222 -22.88 18.10 6.06
C ALA A 222 -23.12 18.62 7.50
N LEU A 223 -22.29 18.20 8.45
CA LEU A 223 -22.37 18.69 9.84
C LEU A 223 -21.77 20.11 9.97
N LEU A 224 -20.68 20.40 9.28
CA LEU A 224 -20.08 21.73 9.25
C LEU A 224 -21.03 22.79 8.67
N SER A 225 -21.77 22.46 7.61
CA SER A 225 -22.73 23.40 7.00
C SER A 225 -23.90 23.78 7.94
N ARG A 226 -24.06 23.01 9.02
CA ARG A 226 -25.07 23.30 10.10
C ARG A 226 -24.44 24.00 11.30
N GLY A 227 -23.20 24.45 11.22
CA GLY A 227 -22.53 25.22 12.27
C GLY A 227 -21.97 24.40 13.43
N GLY A 228 -21.87 23.05 13.30
CA GLY A 228 -21.40 22.17 14.37
C GLY A 228 -19.95 22.45 14.81
N ASP A 229 -19.62 22.05 16.04
CA ASP A 229 -18.26 22.14 16.56
C ASP A 229 -17.32 21.20 15.82
N ILE A 230 -16.14 21.71 15.42
CA ILE A 230 -15.21 20.98 14.55
C ILE A 230 -14.59 19.79 15.28
N ALA A 231 -14.32 19.90 16.59
CA ALA A 231 -13.73 18.80 17.35
C ALA A 231 -14.74 17.67 17.55
N GLU A 232 -16.00 18.00 17.87
CA GLU A 232 -17.08 17.02 17.96
C GLU A 232 -17.35 16.34 16.62
N ILE A 233 -17.39 17.11 15.53
CA ILE A 233 -17.56 16.57 14.16
C ILE A 233 -16.43 15.60 13.82
N ALA A 234 -15.19 15.90 14.19
CA ALA A 234 -14.06 14.99 13.94
C ALA A 234 -14.32 13.64 14.60
N VAL A 235 -14.71 13.61 15.86
CA VAL A 235 -15.00 12.37 16.60
C VAL A 235 -16.19 11.63 16.00
N VAL A 236 -17.31 12.33 15.78
CA VAL A 236 -18.54 11.74 15.22
C VAL A 236 -18.32 11.12 13.85
N CYS A 237 -17.46 11.75 13.03
CA CYS A 237 -17.11 11.22 11.70
C CYS A 237 -15.96 10.19 11.72
N GLY A 238 -15.47 9.81 12.90
CA GLY A 238 -14.44 8.77 13.05
C GLY A 238 -13.05 9.20 12.60
N PHE A 239 -12.70 10.49 12.76
CA PHE A 239 -11.33 10.99 12.71
C PHE A 239 -10.71 10.94 14.10
N ALA A 240 -9.38 10.76 14.17
CA ALA A 240 -8.68 10.69 15.44
C ALA A 240 -8.80 11.99 16.24
N ASP A 241 -8.74 13.12 15.56
CA ASP A 241 -8.81 14.46 16.15
C ASP A 241 -9.19 15.52 15.09
N GLN A 242 -9.40 16.76 15.55
CA GLN A 242 -9.68 17.92 14.70
C GLN A 242 -8.56 18.18 13.66
N SER A 243 -7.31 17.95 14.01
CA SER A 243 -6.17 18.18 13.11
C SER A 243 -6.16 17.16 11.96
N HIS A 244 -6.49 15.89 12.26
CA HIS A 244 -6.65 14.84 11.26
C HIS A 244 -7.81 15.19 10.29
N LEU A 245 -8.98 15.55 10.81
CA LEU A 245 -10.09 16.06 9.99
C LEU A 245 -9.64 17.27 9.16
N GLY A 246 -8.92 18.22 9.76
CA GLY A 246 -8.48 19.46 9.12
C GLY A 246 -7.60 19.18 7.88
N ARG A 247 -6.61 18.30 8.04
CA ARG A 247 -5.73 17.90 6.94
C ARG A 247 -6.49 17.17 5.82
N ALA A 248 -7.31 16.18 6.17
CA ALA A 248 -8.09 15.40 5.22
C ALA A 248 -9.10 16.28 4.46
N PHE A 249 -9.79 17.15 5.16
CA PHE A 249 -10.79 18.06 4.59
C PHE A 249 -10.15 19.07 3.63
N LYS A 250 -9.05 19.72 4.06
CA LYS A 250 -8.30 20.66 3.21
C LYS A 250 -7.73 19.99 1.95
N SER A 251 -7.21 18.77 2.08
CA SER A 251 -6.72 18.01 0.94
C SER A 251 -7.82 17.68 -0.07
N SER A 252 -9.06 17.42 0.39
CA SER A 252 -10.17 17.02 -0.49
C SER A 252 -10.98 18.19 -1.04
N TYR A 253 -11.10 19.28 -0.28
CA TYR A 253 -11.97 20.43 -0.62
C TYR A 253 -11.23 21.75 -0.84
N GLY A 254 -9.93 21.80 -0.65
CA GLY A 254 -9.10 22.98 -0.85
C GLY A 254 -9.21 24.03 0.27
N VAL A 255 -10.17 23.88 1.21
CA VAL A 255 -10.42 24.81 2.31
C VAL A 255 -10.40 24.08 3.65
N THR A 256 -10.10 24.80 4.73
CA THR A 256 -10.17 24.21 6.08
C THR A 256 -11.62 24.01 6.53
N PRO A 257 -11.91 23.08 7.47
CA PRO A 257 -13.24 22.91 8.04
C PRO A 257 -13.81 24.21 8.59
N ARG A 258 -12.98 25.00 9.28
CA ARG A 258 -13.39 26.31 9.82
C ARG A 258 -13.76 27.29 8.69
N GLY A 259 -12.88 27.43 7.70
CA GLY A 259 -13.14 28.31 6.56
C GLY A 259 -14.34 27.88 5.71
N TYR A 260 -14.68 26.58 5.69
CA TYR A 260 -15.90 26.09 5.05
C TYR A 260 -17.15 26.46 5.90
N ARG A 261 -17.14 26.12 7.20
CA ARG A 261 -18.23 26.42 8.12
C ARG A 261 -18.58 27.92 8.13
N ASP A 262 -17.55 28.77 8.29
CA ASP A 262 -17.71 30.24 8.40
C ASP A 262 -18.27 30.88 7.12
N ARG A 263 -18.31 30.16 5.99
CA ARG A 263 -18.96 30.59 4.73
C ARG A 263 -20.38 30.06 4.54
N CYS A 264 -20.78 29.06 5.33
CA CYS A 264 -22.14 28.47 5.26
C CYS A 264 -23.11 29.08 6.26
N ILE A 265 -22.60 29.85 7.22
CA ILE A 265 -23.37 30.58 8.22
C ILE A 265 -23.36 32.07 7.86
#